data_3a12ced8488dd69899266790c3451f65
#
_entry.id   3a12ced8488dd69899266790c3451f65
#
_cell.length_a   1.000
_cell.length_b   1.000
_cell.length_c   1.000
_cell.angle_alpha   90.00
_cell.angle_beta   90.00
_cell.angle_gamma   90.00
#
_symmetry.space_group_name_H-M   'P 1'
#
loop_
_entity.id
_entity.type
_entity.pdbx_description
1 polymer ?
#
loop_
_entity_poly.entity_id
_entity_poly.type
_entity_poly.pdbx_seq_one_letter_code
_entity_poly.pdbx_strand_id
1 'polypeptide(L)'
;MRPGARRNDWQLDEVRYLLESAGRVPKHEICRKLRRSSKSVERMASRLRSQGHAIDLRCYQSQAVTCPSCGRSSLTARETGICRPCTLRRRLPPPRARSPPLRRLPADVRSIYEDTEAEKGPRIIDPMPKMPTRPEPPTRYQRLRDEEAYDKAMEEWEARRLQRELKAAQKRKERIQRKVRELCRNHEHKK
;
A
#
# COMPACT_ATOMS: atom_id res chain seq x y z
N MET A 1 32.78 -41.32 29.54
CA MET A 1 32.99 -40.02 28.86
C MET A 1 31.70 -39.19 28.98
N ARG A 2 31.69 -38.07 29.67
CA ARG A 2 30.54 -37.16 29.73
C ARG A 2 30.40 -36.43 28.40
N PRO A 3 29.27 -36.55 27.67
CA PRO A 3 29.12 -35.87 26.41
C PRO A 3 29.00 -34.35 26.60
N GLY A 4 29.96 -33.61 26.08
CA GLY A 4 29.76 -32.23 25.73
C GLY A 4 29.90 -31.22 26.84
N ALA A 5 31.11 -30.95 27.30
CA ALA A 5 31.43 -29.62 27.80
C ALA A 5 31.09 -28.63 26.68
N ARG A 6 30.00 -27.86 26.90
CA ARG A 6 29.55 -26.83 25.96
C ARG A 6 30.68 -25.83 25.84
N ARG A 7 31.31 -25.76 24.65
CA ARG A 7 32.30 -24.71 24.33
C ARG A 7 31.66 -23.38 24.61
N ASN A 8 32.18 -22.61 25.56
CA ASN A 8 31.70 -21.26 25.85
C ASN A 8 31.92 -20.31 24.67
N ASP A 9 32.89 -20.67 23.80
CA ASP A 9 33.31 -19.83 22.70
C ASP A 9 32.37 -19.98 21.49
N TRP A 10 32.01 -18.87 20.91
CA TRP A 10 31.22 -18.82 19.69
C TRP A 10 32.13 -18.97 18.49
N GLN A 11 31.81 -19.90 17.59
CA GLN A 11 32.49 -20.07 16.31
C GLN A 11 32.05 -19.01 15.32
N LEU A 12 32.88 -18.66 14.37
CA LEU A 12 32.58 -17.67 13.33
C LEU A 12 31.31 -18.00 12.55
N ASP A 13 31.09 -19.26 12.23
CA ASP A 13 29.90 -19.73 11.51
C ASP A 13 28.64 -19.57 12.34
N GLU A 14 28.70 -19.77 13.66
CA GLU A 14 27.56 -19.54 14.56
C GLU A 14 27.22 -18.05 14.63
N VAL A 15 28.22 -17.18 14.69
CA VAL A 15 28.04 -15.72 14.69
C VAL A 15 27.46 -15.27 13.36
N ARG A 16 28.01 -15.74 12.24
CA ARG A 16 27.49 -15.45 10.90
C ARG A 16 26.03 -15.88 10.77
N TYR A 17 25.73 -17.13 11.15
CA TYR A 17 24.35 -17.62 11.13
C TYR A 17 23.42 -16.75 11.99
N LEU A 18 23.86 -16.35 13.18
CA LEU A 18 23.07 -15.48 14.05
C LEU A 18 22.79 -14.12 13.38
N LEU A 19 23.79 -13.50 12.75
CA LEU A 19 23.63 -12.24 12.03
C LEU A 19 22.68 -12.36 10.83
N GLU A 20 22.76 -13.46 10.08
CA GLU A 20 21.91 -13.71 8.92
C GLU A 20 20.47 -14.06 9.29
N SER A 21 20.28 -14.79 10.40
CA SER A 21 18.99 -15.31 10.84
C SER A 21 18.20 -14.30 11.69
N ALA A 22 18.86 -13.39 12.38
CA ALA A 22 18.22 -12.41 13.23
C ALA A 22 17.21 -11.56 12.46
N GLY A 23 16.00 -11.43 13.02
CA GLY A 23 14.87 -10.71 12.42
C GLY A 23 14.09 -11.50 11.35
N ARG A 24 14.61 -12.66 10.90
CA ARG A 24 13.95 -13.55 9.94
C ARG A 24 13.40 -14.82 10.57
N VAL A 25 14.20 -15.40 11.47
CA VAL A 25 13.93 -16.68 12.11
C VAL A 25 13.59 -16.43 13.57
N PRO A 26 12.56 -17.07 14.12
CA PRO A 26 12.22 -16.96 15.53
C PRO A 26 13.40 -17.39 16.43
N LYS A 27 13.59 -16.67 17.53
CA LYS A 27 14.72 -16.90 18.46
C LYS A 27 14.84 -18.37 18.89
N HIS A 28 13.73 -19.06 19.16
CA HIS A 28 13.74 -20.46 19.58
C HIS A 28 14.32 -21.39 18.51
N GLU A 29 14.07 -21.12 17.24
CA GLU A 29 14.66 -21.89 16.12
C GLU A 29 16.14 -21.64 15.96
N ILE A 30 16.59 -20.37 16.13
CA ILE A 30 18.01 -20.01 16.17
C ILE A 30 18.71 -20.79 17.31
N CYS A 31 18.11 -20.79 18.52
CA CYS A 31 18.63 -21.52 19.65
C CYS A 31 18.73 -23.03 19.37
N ARG A 32 17.69 -23.62 18.75
CA ARG A 32 17.66 -25.03 18.38
C ARG A 32 18.74 -25.40 17.38
N LYS A 33 18.91 -24.59 16.33
CA LYS A 33 19.91 -24.86 15.28
C LYS A 33 21.35 -24.70 15.79
N LEU A 34 21.59 -23.66 16.60
CA LEU A 34 22.91 -23.43 17.19
C LEU A 34 23.18 -24.33 18.42
N ARG A 35 22.19 -25.08 18.89
CA ARG A 35 22.24 -25.87 20.14
C ARG A 35 22.72 -25.03 21.34
N ARG A 36 22.27 -23.77 21.39
CA ARG A 36 22.63 -22.76 22.40
C ARG A 36 21.39 -22.35 23.20
N SER A 37 21.61 -22.02 24.48
CA SER A 37 20.53 -21.49 25.32
C SER A 37 20.11 -20.10 24.85
N SER A 38 18.83 -19.72 25.13
CA SER A 38 18.30 -18.38 24.82
C SER A 38 19.18 -17.27 25.43
N LYS A 39 19.59 -17.45 26.69
CA LYS A 39 20.50 -16.49 27.37
C LYS A 39 21.85 -16.34 26.67
N SER A 40 22.41 -17.44 26.13
CA SER A 40 23.68 -17.40 25.38
C SER A 40 23.52 -16.60 24.08
N VAL A 41 22.43 -16.84 23.33
CA VAL A 41 22.11 -16.13 22.08
C VAL A 41 21.88 -14.64 22.36
N GLU A 42 21.13 -14.30 23.41
CA GLU A 42 20.88 -12.90 23.80
C GLU A 42 22.17 -12.15 24.18
N ARG A 43 23.06 -12.81 24.95
CA ARG A 43 24.36 -12.23 25.32
C ARG A 43 25.24 -11.96 24.11
N MET A 44 25.28 -12.91 23.15
CA MET A 44 26.01 -12.71 21.91
C MET A 44 25.41 -11.59 21.06
N ALA A 45 24.11 -11.55 20.92
CA ALA A 45 23.43 -10.45 20.24
C ALA A 45 23.69 -9.09 20.90
N SER A 46 23.76 -9.04 22.25
CA SER A 46 24.14 -7.83 22.97
C SER A 46 25.57 -7.40 22.70
N ARG A 47 26.52 -8.36 22.68
CA ARG A 47 27.93 -8.11 22.33
C ARG A 47 28.06 -7.59 20.90
N LEU A 48 27.37 -8.20 19.94
CA LEU A 48 27.40 -7.75 18.55
C LEU A 48 26.82 -6.34 18.40
N ARG A 49 25.77 -5.99 19.16
CA ARG A 49 25.24 -4.61 19.20
C ARG A 49 26.26 -3.61 19.73
N SER A 50 26.99 -3.94 20.81
CA SER A 50 28.07 -3.07 21.32
C SER A 50 29.24 -2.91 20.35
N GLN A 51 29.42 -3.85 19.42
CA GLN A 51 30.39 -3.78 18.32
C GLN A 51 29.85 -3.04 17.07
N GLY A 52 28.65 -2.46 17.12
CA GLY A 52 28.05 -1.68 16.03
C GLY A 52 27.20 -2.49 15.05
N HIS A 53 26.98 -3.79 15.28
CA HIS A 53 26.11 -4.58 14.42
C HIS A 53 24.63 -4.28 14.72
N ALA A 54 23.86 -3.94 13.70
CA ALA A 54 22.42 -3.71 13.80
C ALA A 54 21.63 -5.05 13.86
N ILE A 55 21.65 -5.71 15.03
CA ILE A 55 21.02 -7.01 15.25
C ILE A 55 19.82 -6.93 16.18
N ASP A 56 18.69 -7.52 15.79
CA ASP A 56 17.47 -7.66 16.58
C ASP A 56 16.99 -9.11 16.51
N LEU A 57 16.79 -9.75 17.66
CA LEU A 57 16.32 -11.14 17.76
C LEU A 57 14.80 -11.29 17.63
N ARG A 58 14.07 -10.18 17.58
CA ARG A 58 12.63 -10.22 17.30
C ARG A 58 12.42 -10.64 15.86
N CYS A 59 11.52 -11.58 15.65
CA CYS A 59 11.12 -12.01 14.32
C CYS A 59 9.81 -11.33 13.93
N TYR A 60 9.81 -10.64 12.78
CA TYR A 60 8.59 -10.08 12.23
C TYR A 60 8.05 -11.01 11.15
N GLN A 61 6.83 -11.48 11.34
CA GLN A 61 6.10 -12.25 10.35
C GLN A 61 5.06 -11.36 9.71
N SER A 62 5.27 -11.01 8.45
CA SER A 62 4.28 -10.25 7.68
C SER A 62 2.99 -11.04 7.53
N GLN A 63 1.87 -10.37 7.73
CA GLN A 63 0.53 -10.91 7.46
C GLN A 63 0.01 -10.48 6.08
N ALA A 64 0.73 -9.64 5.39
CA ALA A 64 0.38 -9.18 4.06
C ALA A 64 0.52 -10.33 3.04
N VAL A 65 -0.41 -10.37 2.09
CA VAL A 65 -0.38 -11.29 0.95
C VAL A 65 -0.18 -10.52 -0.35
N THR A 66 0.36 -11.18 -1.35
CA THR A 66 0.55 -10.56 -2.66
C THR A 66 -0.78 -10.42 -3.38
N CYS A 67 -1.13 -9.21 -3.79
CA CYS A 67 -2.32 -8.97 -4.59
C CYS A 67 -2.18 -9.59 -5.98
N PRO A 68 -3.09 -10.47 -6.42
CA PRO A 68 -2.99 -11.15 -7.72
C PRO A 68 -3.18 -10.20 -8.91
N SER A 69 -3.76 -9.03 -8.68
CA SER A 69 -4.04 -8.05 -9.73
C SER A 69 -2.87 -7.09 -10.01
N CYS A 70 -2.03 -6.77 -9.03
CA CYS A 70 -0.94 -5.79 -9.19
C CYS A 70 0.41 -6.23 -8.62
N GLY A 71 0.50 -7.41 -8.01
CA GLY A 71 1.73 -7.95 -7.43
C GLY A 71 2.20 -7.27 -6.13
N ARG A 72 1.46 -6.28 -5.61
CA ARG A 72 1.82 -5.55 -4.39
C ARG A 72 1.47 -6.35 -3.15
N SER A 73 2.31 -6.26 -2.12
CA SER A 73 2.02 -6.75 -0.78
C SER A 73 0.89 -5.92 -0.15
N SER A 74 -0.13 -6.57 0.42
CA SER A 74 -1.33 -5.92 0.93
C SER A 74 -1.98 -6.73 2.05
N LEU A 75 -2.38 -6.04 3.11
CA LEU A 75 -3.19 -6.63 4.19
C LEU A 75 -4.65 -6.78 3.74
N THR A 76 -5.18 -5.82 2.97
CA THR A 76 -6.57 -5.87 2.51
C THR A 76 -6.80 -6.97 1.47
N ALA A 77 -5.79 -7.36 0.71
CA ALA A 77 -5.88 -8.46 -0.23
C ALA A 77 -6.11 -9.82 0.48
N ARG A 78 -5.68 -9.95 1.73
CA ARG A 78 -5.94 -11.15 2.55
C ARG A 78 -7.43 -11.34 2.83
N GLU A 79 -8.15 -10.25 3.07
CA GLU A 79 -9.58 -10.28 3.42
C GLU A 79 -10.48 -10.33 2.19
N THR A 80 -10.13 -9.59 1.15
CA THR A 80 -11.00 -9.36 -0.01
C THR A 80 -10.52 -10.03 -1.30
N GLY A 81 -9.38 -10.73 -1.26
CA GLY A 81 -8.75 -11.37 -2.42
C GLY A 81 -7.93 -10.42 -3.29
N ILE A 82 -8.18 -9.11 -3.26
CA ILE A 82 -7.45 -8.09 -4.02
C ILE A 82 -7.26 -6.83 -3.19
N CYS A 83 -6.19 -6.07 -3.42
CA CYS A 83 -5.92 -4.85 -2.68
C CYS A 83 -6.97 -3.76 -2.98
N ARG A 84 -7.18 -2.86 -2.02
CA ARG A 84 -8.17 -1.77 -2.11
C ARG A 84 -7.99 -0.86 -3.35
N PRO A 85 -6.78 -0.45 -3.77
CA PRO A 85 -6.60 0.29 -5.02
C PRO A 85 -7.09 -0.47 -6.26
N CYS A 86 -6.83 -1.78 -6.36
CA CYS A 86 -7.30 -2.59 -7.49
C CYS A 86 -8.83 -2.71 -7.51
N THR A 87 -9.47 -2.85 -6.34
CA THR A 87 -10.93 -2.82 -6.23
C THR A 87 -11.50 -1.49 -6.73
N LEU A 88 -10.88 -0.38 -6.35
CA LEU A 88 -11.32 0.96 -6.79
C LEU A 88 -11.06 1.20 -8.27
N ARG A 89 -9.91 0.74 -8.81
CA ARG A 89 -9.63 0.84 -10.25
C ARG A 89 -10.67 0.12 -11.11
N ARG A 90 -11.15 -1.05 -10.67
CA ARG A 90 -12.23 -1.77 -11.37
C ARG A 90 -13.56 -1.01 -11.40
N ARG A 91 -13.80 -0.15 -10.41
CA ARG A 91 -15.00 0.72 -10.35
C ARG A 91 -14.86 2.00 -11.16
N LEU A 92 -13.63 2.42 -11.48
CA LEU A 92 -13.40 3.58 -12.33
C LEU A 92 -13.87 3.27 -13.76
N PRO A 93 -14.75 4.10 -14.33
CA PRO A 93 -15.11 3.95 -15.72
C PRO A 93 -13.85 4.12 -16.60
N PRO A 94 -13.73 3.38 -17.69
CA PRO A 94 -12.62 3.52 -18.62
C PRO A 94 -12.52 4.97 -19.12
N PRO A 95 -11.32 5.45 -19.50
CA PRO A 95 -11.10 6.87 -19.88
C PRO A 95 -12.09 7.39 -20.92
N ARG A 96 -12.43 6.56 -21.93
CA ARG A 96 -13.42 6.89 -22.95
C ARG A 96 -14.87 6.95 -22.44
N ALA A 97 -15.20 6.22 -21.36
CA ALA A 97 -16.53 6.24 -20.74
C ALA A 97 -16.62 7.30 -19.62
N ARG A 98 -15.52 7.95 -19.28
CA ARG A 98 -15.52 9.13 -18.38
C ARG A 98 -16.13 10.37 -19.04
N SER A 99 -16.14 10.40 -20.38
CA SER A 99 -16.95 11.33 -21.13
C SER A 99 -18.37 10.77 -21.15
N PRO A 100 -19.36 11.50 -20.62
CA PRO A 100 -20.74 11.06 -20.72
C PRO A 100 -21.12 10.90 -22.18
N PRO A 101 -22.27 10.29 -22.49
CA PRO A 101 -22.73 10.12 -23.85
C PRO A 101 -23.15 11.47 -24.49
N LEU A 102 -22.22 12.44 -24.48
CA LEU A 102 -22.37 13.72 -25.16
C LEU A 102 -22.68 13.52 -26.64
N ARG A 103 -22.27 12.36 -27.20
CA ARG A 103 -22.62 11.96 -28.57
C ARG A 103 -24.14 11.76 -28.79
N ARG A 104 -24.90 11.54 -27.71
CA ARG A 104 -26.37 11.40 -27.79
C ARG A 104 -27.11 12.73 -27.64
N LEU A 105 -26.40 13.80 -27.30
CA LEU A 105 -26.99 15.13 -27.21
C LEU A 105 -27.03 15.79 -28.59
N PRO A 106 -28.05 16.64 -28.89
CA PRO A 106 -28.05 17.53 -30.04
C PRO A 106 -26.76 18.35 -30.10
N ALA A 107 -26.33 18.74 -31.29
CA ALA A 107 -25.04 19.42 -31.50
C ALA A 107 -24.93 20.76 -30.74
N ASP A 108 -26.00 21.51 -30.72
CA ASP A 108 -26.16 22.79 -29.99
C ASP A 108 -25.99 22.60 -28.46
N VAL A 109 -26.64 21.59 -27.91
CA VAL A 109 -26.53 21.27 -26.50
C VAL A 109 -25.14 20.80 -26.11
N ARG A 110 -24.47 20.06 -27.03
CA ARG A 110 -23.10 19.60 -26.85
C ARG A 110 -22.12 20.76 -26.81
N SER A 111 -22.22 21.72 -27.75
CA SER A 111 -21.40 22.92 -27.79
C SER A 111 -21.53 23.71 -26.48
N ILE A 112 -22.75 24.04 -26.07
CA ILE A 112 -23.00 24.77 -24.82
C ILE A 112 -22.39 24.06 -23.60
N TYR A 113 -22.42 22.72 -23.60
CA TYR A 113 -21.81 21.95 -22.52
C TYR A 113 -20.27 22.04 -22.55
N GLU A 114 -19.66 21.87 -23.72
CA GLU A 114 -18.21 21.92 -23.92
C GLU A 114 -17.67 23.31 -23.55
N ASP A 115 -18.35 24.38 -23.96
CA ASP A 115 -18.01 25.75 -23.62
C ASP A 115 -18.10 26.00 -22.10
N THR A 116 -19.19 25.54 -21.47
CA THR A 116 -19.37 25.68 -20.00
C THR A 116 -18.32 24.88 -19.20
N GLU A 117 -17.84 23.73 -19.69
CA GLU A 117 -16.76 22.97 -19.05
C GLU A 117 -15.39 23.61 -19.29
N ALA A 118 -15.16 24.22 -20.45
CA ALA A 118 -13.93 24.95 -20.78
C ALA A 118 -13.80 26.22 -19.92
N GLU A 119 -14.88 27.01 -19.78
CA GLU A 119 -14.90 28.22 -18.97
C GLU A 119 -14.65 27.95 -17.47
N LYS A 120 -15.14 26.83 -16.94
CA LYS A 120 -14.99 26.51 -15.51
C LYS A 120 -13.61 26.03 -15.11
N GLY A 121 -12.76 25.69 -16.08
CA GLY A 121 -11.41 25.21 -15.84
C GLY A 121 -11.32 23.91 -14.98
N PRO A 122 -10.14 23.41 -14.72
CA PRO A 122 -9.94 22.28 -13.81
C PRO A 122 -10.32 22.72 -12.39
N ARG A 123 -11.40 22.14 -11.85
CA ARG A 123 -11.75 22.38 -10.43
C ARG A 123 -10.59 21.94 -9.54
N ILE A 124 -10.17 22.81 -8.64
CA ILE A 124 -9.22 22.50 -7.58
C ILE A 124 -9.85 21.36 -6.76
N ILE A 125 -9.34 20.16 -6.99
CA ILE A 125 -9.60 19.02 -6.13
C ILE A 125 -8.80 19.31 -4.86
N ASP A 126 -9.41 19.13 -3.67
CA ASP A 126 -8.70 19.30 -2.41
C ASP A 126 -7.26 18.75 -2.49
N PRO A 127 -6.27 19.40 -1.91
CA PRO A 127 -4.88 18.98 -2.05
C PRO A 127 -4.74 17.51 -1.62
N MET A 128 -4.01 16.75 -2.42
CA MET A 128 -3.68 15.38 -2.08
C MET A 128 -2.80 15.36 -0.82
N PRO A 129 -3.05 14.44 0.13
CA PRO A 129 -2.11 14.23 1.22
C PRO A 129 -0.73 13.88 0.64
N LYS A 130 0.32 14.31 1.33
CA LYS A 130 1.70 13.98 0.94
C LYS A 130 1.86 12.47 0.80
N MET A 131 2.61 12.07 -0.21
CA MET A 131 2.95 10.66 -0.39
C MET A 131 3.82 10.20 0.79
N PRO A 132 3.57 9.00 1.35
CA PRO A 132 4.42 8.45 2.39
C PRO A 132 5.88 8.32 1.93
N THR A 133 6.81 8.65 2.80
CA THR A 133 8.25 8.46 2.57
C THR A 133 8.67 7.09 3.07
N ARG A 134 9.58 6.45 2.34
CA ARG A 134 10.09 5.13 2.72
C ARG A 134 11.03 5.28 3.93
N PRO A 135 10.82 4.50 5.00
CA PRO A 135 11.70 4.54 6.18
C PRO A 135 13.04 3.84 5.89
N GLU A 136 14.10 4.27 6.58
CA GLU A 136 15.42 3.63 6.57
C GLU A 136 15.80 3.16 7.98
N PRO A 137 15.20 2.06 8.46
CA PRO A 137 15.43 1.58 9.81
C PRO A 137 16.78 0.88 9.96
N PRO A 138 17.42 0.97 11.14
CA PRO A 138 18.75 0.44 11.41
C PRO A 138 18.80 -1.09 11.52
N THR A 139 17.73 -1.73 11.99
CA THR A 139 17.70 -3.18 12.17
C THR A 139 16.80 -3.87 11.16
N ARG A 140 17.10 -5.16 10.87
CA ARG A 140 16.30 -5.97 9.95
C ARG A 140 14.86 -6.15 10.43
N TYR A 141 14.64 -6.37 11.72
CA TYR A 141 13.30 -6.47 12.30
C TYR A 141 12.49 -5.20 12.05
N GLN A 142 13.07 -4.03 12.36
CA GLN A 142 12.45 -2.74 12.13
C GLN A 142 12.19 -2.52 10.65
N ARG A 143 13.15 -2.88 9.78
CA ARG A 143 12.99 -2.78 8.33
C ARG A 143 11.77 -3.53 7.83
N LEU A 144 11.61 -4.81 8.19
CA LEU A 144 10.47 -5.62 7.76
C LEU A 144 9.13 -5.06 8.25
N ARG A 145 9.09 -4.63 9.52
CA ARG A 145 7.90 -4.02 10.12
C ARG A 145 7.55 -2.68 9.47
N ASP A 146 8.55 -1.85 9.25
CA ASP A 146 8.36 -0.49 8.74
C ASP A 146 8.11 -0.50 7.23
N GLU A 147 8.64 -1.48 6.49
CA GLU A 147 8.27 -1.73 5.08
C GLU A 147 6.80 -2.14 4.96
N GLU A 148 6.28 -3.02 5.82
CA GLU A 148 4.85 -3.36 5.80
C GLU A 148 3.97 -2.17 6.17
N ALA A 149 4.38 -1.36 7.16
CA ALA A 149 3.68 -0.14 7.53
C ALA A 149 3.69 0.89 6.38
N TYR A 150 4.81 1.00 5.66
CA TYR A 150 4.92 1.85 4.47
C TYR A 150 4.03 1.35 3.33
N ASP A 151 4.03 0.06 3.03
CA ASP A 151 3.18 -0.54 1.99
C ASP A 151 1.70 -0.31 2.28
N LYS A 152 1.30 -0.44 3.55
CA LYS A 152 -0.06 -0.12 4.01
C LYS A 152 -0.38 1.37 3.81
N ALA A 153 0.52 2.26 4.20
CA ALA A 153 0.33 3.70 4.03
C ALA A 153 0.23 4.10 2.55
N MET A 154 1.04 3.48 1.68
CA MET A 154 0.98 3.66 0.23
C MET A 154 -0.31 3.13 -0.37
N GLU A 155 -0.80 1.98 0.08
CA GLU A 155 -2.07 1.42 -0.34
C GLU A 155 -3.23 2.36 0.02
N GLU A 156 -3.25 2.88 1.25
CA GLU A 156 -4.25 3.84 1.71
C GLU A 156 -4.19 5.16 0.93
N TRP A 157 -2.99 5.67 0.68
CA TRP A 157 -2.80 6.90 -0.11
C TRP A 157 -3.33 6.75 -1.52
N GLU A 158 -2.99 5.66 -2.20
CA GLU A 158 -3.47 5.36 -3.54
C GLU A 158 -4.99 5.13 -3.57
N ALA A 159 -5.54 4.43 -2.58
CA ALA A 159 -6.98 4.25 -2.43
C ALA A 159 -7.71 5.59 -2.26
N ARG A 160 -7.18 6.52 -1.47
CA ARG A 160 -7.74 7.88 -1.32
C ARG A 160 -7.72 8.64 -2.63
N ARG A 161 -6.62 8.54 -3.40
CA ARG A 161 -6.52 9.16 -4.73
C ARG A 161 -7.62 8.65 -5.66
N LEU A 162 -7.75 7.33 -5.78
CA LEU A 162 -8.76 6.69 -6.63
C LEU A 162 -10.20 6.99 -6.19
N GLN A 163 -10.46 7.06 -4.89
CA GLN A 163 -11.77 7.47 -4.37
C GLN A 163 -12.13 8.91 -4.78
N ARG A 164 -11.17 9.82 -4.81
CA ARG A 164 -11.37 11.19 -5.28
C ARG A 164 -11.71 11.22 -6.77
N GLU A 165 -10.97 10.46 -7.58
CA GLU A 165 -11.25 10.33 -9.01
C GLU A 165 -12.66 9.79 -9.26
N LEU A 166 -13.08 8.75 -8.50
CA LEU A 166 -14.44 8.22 -8.56
C LEU A 166 -15.50 9.25 -8.20
N LYS A 167 -15.31 9.98 -7.09
CA LYS A 167 -16.24 11.04 -6.69
C LYS A 167 -16.31 12.16 -7.71
N ALA A 168 -15.19 12.56 -8.30
CA ALA A 168 -15.14 13.57 -9.35
C ALA A 168 -15.88 13.11 -10.61
N ALA A 169 -15.66 11.88 -11.04
CA ALA A 169 -16.36 11.28 -12.18
C ALA A 169 -17.89 11.20 -11.95
N GLN A 170 -18.30 10.80 -10.75
CA GLN A 170 -19.71 10.73 -10.37
C GLN A 170 -20.37 12.12 -10.36
N LYS A 171 -19.74 13.10 -9.71
CA LYS A 171 -20.25 14.49 -9.69
C LYS A 171 -20.33 15.09 -11.09
N ARG A 172 -19.37 14.78 -11.96
CA ARG A 172 -19.41 15.20 -13.36
C ARG A 172 -20.62 14.59 -14.07
N LYS A 173 -20.83 13.27 -13.93
CA LYS A 173 -22.01 12.58 -14.49
C LYS A 173 -23.33 13.20 -14.01
N GLU A 174 -23.47 13.46 -12.72
CA GLU A 174 -24.68 14.06 -12.14
C GLU A 174 -24.94 15.46 -12.69
N ARG A 175 -23.90 16.30 -12.83
CA ARG A 175 -24.03 17.65 -13.43
C ARG A 175 -24.54 17.59 -14.85
N ILE A 176 -24.01 16.68 -15.65
CA ILE A 176 -24.43 16.51 -17.04
C ILE A 176 -25.88 16.04 -17.12
N GLN A 177 -26.24 15.03 -16.34
CA GLN A 177 -27.61 14.53 -16.30
C GLN A 177 -28.61 15.62 -15.87
N ARG A 178 -28.22 16.48 -14.93
CA ARG A 178 -29.04 17.62 -14.50
C ARG A 178 -29.22 18.62 -15.64
N LYS A 179 -28.12 18.99 -16.33
CA LYS A 179 -28.16 19.94 -17.45
C LYS A 179 -28.99 19.41 -18.62
N VAL A 180 -28.84 18.14 -18.96
CA VAL A 180 -29.67 17.49 -20.00
C VAL A 180 -31.15 17.56 -19.64
N ARG A 181 -31.55 17.21 -18.41
CA ARG A 181 -32.94 17.28 -17.98
C ARG A 181 -33.50 18.71 -18.01
N GLU A 182 -32.70 19.70 -17.66
CA GLU A 182 -33.09 21.14 -17.71
C GLU A 182 -33.35 21.58 -19.15
N LEU A 183 -32.44 21.19 -20.08
CA LEU A 183 -32.56 21.52 -21.49
C LEU A 183 -33.76 20.81 -22.16
N CYS A 184 -34.03 19.56 -21.83
CA CYS A 184 -35.20 18.84 -22.33
C CYS A 184 -36.51 19.53 -21.87
N ARG A 185 -36.61 19.91 -20.59
CA ARG A 185 -37.79 20.65 -20.07
C ARG A 185 -38.01 21.98 -20.79
N ASN A 186 -36.95 22.74 -21.02
CA ASN A 186 -37.02 24.02 -21.72
C ASN A 186 -37.45 23.89 -23.19
N HIS A 187 -37.13 22.75 -23.82
CA HIS A 187 -37.53 22.47 -25.19
C HIS A 187 -39.00 22.08 -25.29
N GLU A 188 -39.54 21.38 -24.28
CA GLU A 188 -40.96 21.01 -24.21
C GLU A 188 -41.86 22.24 -23.98
N HIS A 189 -41.39 23.24 -23.23
CA HIS A 189 -42.12 24.49 -22.99
C HIS A 189 -42.11 25.50 -24.15
N LYS A 190 -41.29 25.24 -25.18
CA LYS A 190 -41.20 26.10 -26.37
C LYS A 190 -42.01 25.59 -27.57
N LYS A 191 -42.65 24.42 -27.42
CA LYS A 191 -43.63 23.87 -28.36
C LYS A 191 -45.05 24.16 -27.90
#